data_f21f987d0e70c16f43a577a234dccc58
#
_entry.id   f21f987d0e70c16f43a577a234dccc58
#
_cell.length_a   1.000
_cell.length_b   1.000
_cell.length_c   1.000
_cell.angle_alpha   90.00
_cell.angle_beta   90.00
_cell.angle_gamma   90.00
#
_symmetry.space_group_name_H-M   'P 1'
#
loop_
_entity.id
_entity.type
_entity.pdbx_description
1 polymer ?
#
loop_
_entity_poly.entity_id
_entity_poly.type
_entity_poly.pdbx_seq_one_letter_code
_entity_poly.pdbx_strand_id
1 'polypeptide(L)'
;MGVRVLLVEDEALIALSLADLLEAEGHDVVLASDGAEALDAAQRLGDSLGALVTDLNMPRMGGEDLIRAVRAGRPGLPVMVVTGSAPFGGEEELRRHAGGHGPLLLLLKPPNYAELAAALRGAVAAGAASTAADRGPTPDALPSLELAD
;
A
#
# COMPACT_ATOMS: atom_id res chain seq x y z
N MET A 1 8.25 -12.94 2.80
CA MET A 1 6.88 -13.40 3.02
C MET A 1 5.89 -12.48 2.34
N GLY A 2 4.92 -13.04 1.64
CA GLY A 2 3.96 -12.28 0.87
C GLY A 2 2.83 -11.72 1.70
N VAL A 3 2.24 -10.66 1.18
CA VAL A 3 1.05 -10.06 1.78
C VAL A 3 -0.02 -9.92 0.72
N ARG A 4 -1.23 -9.57 1.12
CA ARG A 4 -2.30 -9.29 0.18
C ARG A 4 -2.15 -7.85 -0.32
N VAL A 5 -2.02 -7.70 -1.63
CA VAL A 5 -1.78 -6.42 -2.28
C VAL A 5 -3.00 -6.04 -3.11
N LEU A 6 -3.51 -4.84 -2.90
CA LEU A 6 -4.53 -4.27 -3.77
C LEU A 6 -3.81 -3.46 -4.84
N LEU A 7 -3.92 -3.90 -6.09
CA LEU A 7 -3.24 -3.28 -7.23
C LEU A 7 -4.27 -2.55 -8.08
N VAL A 8 -4.09 -1.25 -8.21
CA VAL A 8 -5.06 -0.37 -8.89
C VAL A 8 -4.41 0.21 -10.14
N GLU A 9 -4.90 -0.19 -11.28
CA GLU A 9 -4.35 0.21 -12.57
C GLU A 9 -5.45 0.09 -13.62
N ASP A 10 -5.70 1.16 -14.36
CA ASP A 10 -6.77 1.15 -15.36
C ASP A 10 -6.35 0.57 -16.70
N GLU A 11 -5.06 0.42 -16.96
CA GLU A 11 -4.57 -0.21 -18.18
C GLU A 11 -4.38 -1.70 -17.93
N ALA A 12 -5.24 -2.52 -18.56
CA ALA A 12 -5.33 -3.95 -18.26
C ALA A 12 -4.00 -4.69 -18.45
N LEU A 13 -3.25 -4.37 -19.51
CA LEU A 13 -2.00 -5.07 -19.78
C LEU A 13 -0.94 -4.74 -18.72
N ILE A 14 -0.90 -3.50 -18.28
CA ILE A 14 0.02 -3.10 -17.22
C ILE A 14 -0.39 -3.77 -15.92
N ALA A 15 -1.68 -3.79 -15.62
CA ALA A 15 -2.19 -4.43 -14.41
C ALA A 15 -1.80 -5.91 -14.36
N LEU A 16 -1.96 -6.62 -15.47
CA LEU A 16 -1.63 -8.04 -15.52
C LEU A 16 -0.14 -8.27 -15.36
N SER A 17 0.69 -7.44 -15.99
CA SER A 17 2.15 -7.55 -15.86
C SER A 17 2.61 -7.34 -14.44
N LEU A 18 2.06 -6.33 -13.78
CA LEU A 18 2.42 -6.04 -12.39
C LEU A 18 1.90 -7.13 -11.46
N ALA A 19 0.70 -7.63 -11.72
CA ALA A 19 0.14 -8.72 -10.91
C ALA A 19 1.02 -9.96 -11.00
N ASP A 20 1.45 -10.32 -12.21
CA ASP A 20 2.32 -11.47 -12.40
C ASP A 20 3.62 -11.32 -11.61
N LEU A 21 4.21 -10.12 -11.67
CA LEU A 21 5.43 -9.83 -10.93
C LEU A 21 5.21 -10.01 -9.43
N LEU A 22 4.15 -9.43 -8.91
CA LEU A 22 3.89 -9.46 -7.47
C LEU A 22 3.54 -10.86 -6.99
N GLU A 23 2.81 -11.60 -7.80
CA GLU A 23 2.50 -13.00 -7.46
C GLU A 23 3.76 -13.86 -7.47
N ALA A 24 4.67 -13.61 -8.39
CA ALA A 24 5.94 -14.31 -8.42
C ALA A 24 6.77 -14.04 -7.17
N GLU A 25 6.56 -12.88 -6.54
CA GLU A 25 7.23 -12.53 -5.28
C GLU A 25 6.51 -13.12 -4.07
N GLY A 26 5.43 -13.83 -4.26
CA GLY A 26 4.71 -14.47 -3.18
C GLY A 26 3.53 -13.69 -2.64
N HIS A 27 3.22 -12.54 -3.23
CA HIS A 27 2.06 -11.75 -2.80
C HIS A 27 0.78 -12.29 -3.38
N ASP A 28 -0.33 -12.03 -2.69
CA ASP A 28 -1.68 -12.37 -3.14
C ASP A 28 -2.30 -11.08 -3.67
N VAL A 29 -2.61 -11.02 -4.96
CA VAL A 29 -2.96 -9.78 -5.63
C VAL A 29 -4.46 -9.70 -5.90
N VAL A 30 -5.07 -8.59 -5.51
CA VAL A 30 -6.45 -8.24 -5.85
C VAL A 30 -6.38 -7.04 -6.79
N LEU A 31 -7.04 -7.15 -7.95
CA LEU A 31 -7.00 -6.11 -8.96
C LEU A 31 -8.21 -5.20 -8.87
N ALA A 32 -7.99 -3.91 -9.10
CA ALA A 32 -9.06 -2.94 -9.29
C ALA A 32 -8.66 -2.03 -10.45
N SER A 33 -9.64 -1.57 -11.22
CA SER A 33 -9.36 -0.79 -12.42
C SER A 33 -9.53 0.70 -12.23
N ASP A 34 -10.08 1.14 -11.09
CA ASP A 34 -10.19 2.56 -10.77
C ASP A 34 -10.28 2.73 -9.26
N GLY A 35 -10.24 4.00 -8.82
CA GLY A 35 -10.21 4.31 -7.41
C GLY A 35 -11.48 3.92 -6.66
N ALA A 36 -12.64 4.04 -7.29
CA ALA A 36 -13.89 3.69 -6.64
C ALA A 36 -13.97 2.18 -6.39
N GLU A 37 -13.60 1.39 -7.39
CA GLU A 37 -13.55 -0.06 -7.26
C GLU A 37 -12.52 -0.46 -6.21
N ALA A 38 -11.38 0.23 -6.20
CA ALA A 38 -10.31 -0.05 -5.24
C ALA A 38 -10.75 0.24 -3.81
N LEU A 39 -11.45 1.36 -3.60
CA LEU A 39 -11.92 1.69 -2.26
C LEU A 39 -12.90 0.64 -1.74
N ASP A 40 -13.80 0.18 -2.59
CA ASP A 40 -14.74 -0.86 -2.25
C ASP A 40 -13.99 -2.15 -1.87
N ALA A 41 -12.99 -2.52 -2.69
CA ALA A 41 -12.18 -3.71 -2.42
C ALA A 41 -11.40 -3.56 -1.11
N ALA A 42 -10.85 -2.38 -0.84
CA ALA A 42 -10.11 -2.14 0.39
C ALA A 42 -11.00 -2.31 1.63
N GLN A 43 -12.22 -1.83 1.53
CA GLN A 43 -13.17 -1.98 2.63
C GLN A 43 -13.53 -3.44 2.88
N ARG A 44 -13.72 -4.20 1.80
CA ARG A 44 -14.00 -5.63 1.93
C ARG A 44 -12.82 -6.41 2.50
N LEU A 45 -11.60 -6.05 2.09
CA LEU A 45 -10.41 -6.75 2.56
C LEU A 45 -10.08 -6.42 4.01
N GLY A 46 -10.37 -5.20 4.43
CA GLY A 46 -10.16 -4.79 5.82
C GLY A 46 -8.73 -5.05 6.29
N ASP A 47 -8.59 -5.70 7.42
CA ASP A 47 -7.28 -5.96 8.02
C ASP A 47 -6.43 -6.94 7.23
N SER A 48 -7.03 -7.68 6.30
CA SER A 48 -6.26 -8.61 5.48
C SER A 48 -5.45 -7.90 4.40
N LEU A 49 -5.75 -6.63 4.12
CA LEU A 49 -5.00 -5.85 3.15
C LEU A 49 -3.63 -5.48 3.70
N GLY A 50 -2.59 -5.86 2.98
CA GLY A 50 -1.22 -5.65 3.43
C GLY A 50 -0.48 -4.53 2.75
N ALA A 51 -0.92 -4.12 1.55
CA ALA A 51 -0.29 -3.02 0.82
C ALA A 51 -1.20 -2.55 -0.30
N LEU A 52 -1.03 -1.29 -0.69
CA LEU A 52 -1.73 -0.70 -1.82
C LEU A 52 -0.71 -0.29 -2.86
N VAL A 53 -0.90 -0.72 -4.11
CA VAL A 53 -0.09 -0.28 -5.24
C VAL A 53 -1.05 0.40 -6.20
N THR A 54 -0.84 1.68 -6.50
CA THR A 54 -1.81 2.43 -7.28
C THR A 54 -1.13 3.43 -8.22
N ASP A 55 -1.78 3.69 -9.35
CA ASP A 55 -1.48 4.86 -10.17
C ASP A 55 -2.14 6.09 -9.53
N LEU A 56 -1.72 7.27 -9.91
CA LEU A 56 -2.34 8.51 -9.47
C LEU A 56 -3.46 8.95 -10.41
N ASN A 57 -3.28 8.73 -11.71
CA ASN A 57 -4.20 9.24 -12.72
C ASN A 57 -5.15 8.14 -13.16
N MET A 58 -6.35 8.17 -12.61
CA MET A 58 -7.35 7.15 -12.88
C MET A 58 -8.71 7.83 -13.00
N PRO A 59 -9.65 7.22 -13.77
CA PRO A 59 -10.99 7.76 -13.85
C PRO A 59 -11.74 7.59 -12.52
N ARG A 60 -12.73 8.39 -12.34
CA ARG A 60 -13.66 8.42 -11.22
C ARG A 60 -13.01 8.89 -9.92
N MET A 61 -12.08 8.15 -9.36
CA MET A 61 -11.38 8.58 -8.17
C MET A 61 -9.88 8.45 -8.41
N GLY A 62 -9.15 9.54 -8.26
CA GLY A 62 -7.71 9.55 -8.43
C GLY A 62 -6.98 8.86 -7.29
N GLY A 63 -5.69 8.56 -7.54
CA GLY A 63 -4.90 7.82 -6.57
C GLY A 63 -4.70 8.54 -5.25
N GLU A 64 -4.56 9.87 -5.27
CA GLU A 64 -4.40 10.62 -4.03
C GLU A 64 -5.63 10.52 -3.14
N ASP A 65 -6.82 10.68 -3.72
CA ASP A 65 -8.06 10.55 -2.97
C ASP A 65 -8.24 9.15 -2.46
N LEU A 66 -7.88 8.15 -3.27
CA LEU A 66 -7.95 6.76 -2.86
C LEU A 66 -7.03 6.49 -1.66
N ILE A 67 -5.80 6.97 -1.72
CA ILE A 67 -4.84 6.76 -0.63
C ILE A 67 -5.38 7.37 0.67
N ARG A 68 -5.88 8.60 0.60
CA ARG A 68 -6.44 9.25 1.79
C ARG A 68 -7.61 8.46 2.36
N ALA A 69 -8.50 8.00 1.49
CA ALA A 69 -9.68 7.26 1.94
C ALA A 69 -9.30 5.93 2.59
N VAL A 70 -8.36 5.21 1.99
CA VAL A 70 -7.92 3.91 2.55
C VAL A 70 -7.17 4.12 3.85
N ARG A 71 -6.29 5.13 3.89
CA ARG A 71 -5.51 5.40 5.09
C ARG A 71 -6.32 5.97 6.23
N ALA A 72 -7.52 6.50 5.96
CA ALA A 72 -8.41 6.91 7.04
C ALA A 72 -8.73 5.74 7.96
N GLY A 73 -8.89 4.54 7.39
CA GLY A 73 -9.14 3.32 8.17
C GLY A 73 -7.88 2.51 8.48
N ARG A 74 -6.82 2.73 7.72
CA ARG A 74 -5.56 1.99 7.85
C ARG A 74 -4.37 2.96 7.75
N PRO A 75 -4.14 3.79 8.79
CA PRO A 75 -3.10 4.84 8.70
C PRO A 75 -1.69 4.32 8.46
N GLY A 76 -1.41 3.10 8.86
CA GLY A 76 -0.08 2.51 8.68
C GLY A 76 0.10 1.71 7.41
N LEU A 77 -0.91 1.65 6.55
CA LEU A 77 -0.85 0.80 5.36
C LEU A 77 0.27 1.25 4.42
N PRO A 78 1.17 0.33 4.04
CA PRO A 78 2.18 0.66 3.03
C PRO A 78 1.53 0.96 1.68
N VAL A 79 1.99 2.03 1.03
CA VAL A 79 1.48 2.46 -0.26
C VAL A 79 2.64 2.65 -1.22
N MET A 80 2.50 2.10 -2.42
CA MET A 80 3.42 2.33 -3.51
C MET A 80 2.65 2.94 -4.66
N VAL A 81 3.13 4.08 -5.15
CA VAL A 81 2.54 4.77 -6.29
C VAL A 81 3.40 4.52 -7.50
N VAL A 82 2.79 4.03 -8.58
CA VAL A 82 3.47 3.81 -9.85
C VAL A 82 2.73 4.66 -10.88
N THR A 83 3.36 5.74 -11.33
CA THR A 83 2.68 6.72 -12.17
C THR A 83 3.55 7.17 -13.34
N GLY A 84 2.90 7.56 -14.42
CA GLY A 84 3.59 8.09 -15.60
C GLY A 84 4.08 9.50 -15.44
N SER A 85 3.54 10.24 -14.47
CA SER A 85 3.91 11.64 -14.24
C SER A 85 4.08 11.87 -12.74
N ALA A 86 5.22 12.41 -12.35
CA ALA A 86 5.44 12.75 -10.96
C ALA A 86 4.47 13.87 -10.55
N PRO A 87 3.89 13.78 -9.36
CA PRO A 87 3.03 14.86 -8.88
C PRO A 87 3.87 16.10 -8.59
N PHE A 88 3.21 17.26 -8.59
CA PHE A 88 3.88 18.50 -8.25
C PHE A 88 4.42 18.40 -6.82
N GLY A 89 5.70 18.70 -6.65
CA GLY A 89 6.33 18.56 -5.36
C GLY A 89 6.87 17.17 -5.06
N GLY A 90 6.64 16.20 -5.96
CA GLY A 90 7.21 14.87 -5.88
C GLY A 90 6.68 14.01 -4.75
N GLU A 91 7.49 13.03 -4.36
CA GLU A 91 7.10 12.04 -3.35
C GLU A 91 6.80 12.68 -2.00
N GLU A 92 7.57 13.68 -1.63
CA GLU A 92 7.41 14.33 -0.33
C GLU A 92 6.05 15.05 -0.22
N GLU A 93 5.68 15.77 -1.28
CA GLU A 93 4.40 16.46 -1.30
C GLU A 93 3.24 15.45 -1.28
N LEU A 94 3.39 14.39 -2.06
CA LEU A 94 2.40 13.33 -2.08
C LEU A 94 2.24 12.71 -0.69
N ARG A 95 3.34 12.48 0.00
CA ARG A 95 3.33 11.89 1.33
C ARG A 95 2.58 12.79 2.31
N ARG A 96 2.78 14.11 2.20
CA ARG A 96 2.08 15.05 3.09
C ARG A 96 0.58 15.03 2.89
N HIS A 97 0.13 14.83 1.66
CA HIS A 97 -1.30 14.89 1.34
C HIS A 97 -2.01 13.55 1.46
N ALA A 98 -1.25 12.46 1.57
CA ALA A 98 -1.83 11.12 1.55
C ALA A 98 -2.50 10.72 2.85
N GLY A 99 -2.19 11.40 3.94
CA GLY A 99 -2.69 11.01 5.25
C GLY A 99 -1.98 9.79 5.80
N GLY A 100 -2.22 9.47 7.07
CA GLY A 100 -1.60 8.34 7.71
C GLY A 100 -0.12 8.54 7.96
N HIS A 101 0.55 7.48 8.37
CA HIS A 101 1.97 7.52 8.71
C HIS A 101 2.75 6.34 8.14
N GLY A 102 2.10 5.44 7.41
CA GLY A 102 2.78 4.28 6.83
C GLY A 102 3.71 4.69 5.69
N PRO A 103 4.55 3.75 5.24
CA PRO A 103 5.47 4.02 4.13
C PRO A 103 4.72 4.39 2.86
N LEU A 104 5.26 5.38 2.12
CA LEU A 104 4.73 5.73 0.82
C LEU A 104 5.90 5.95 -0.12
N LEU A 105 5.92 5.20 -1.23
CA LEU A 105 6.98 5.26 -2.21
C LEU A 105 6.41 5.62 -3.56
N LEU A 106 7.21 6.29 -4.38
CA LEU A 106 6.82 6.72 -5.72
C LEU A 106 7.80 6.17 -6.74
N LEU A 107 7.28 5.47 -7.74
CA LEU A 107 8.06 5.00 -8.88
C LEU A 107 7.44 5.53 -10.15
N LEU A 108 8.28 5.93 -11.10
CA LEU A 108 7.80 6.41 -12.39
C LEU A 108 7.70 5.28 -13.39
N LYS A 109 6.68 5.32 -14.24
CA LYS A 109 6.50 4.37 -15.33
C LYS A 109 7.47 4.69 -16.48
N PRO A 110 7.98 3.68 -17.18
CA PRO A 110 7.82 2.26 -16.90
C PRO A 110 8.70 1.86 -15.72
N PRO A 111 8.19 1.13 -14.76
CA PRO A 111 8.98 0.78 -13.59
C PRO A 111 9.99 -0.30 -13.92
N ASN A 112 11.11 -0.27 -13.22
CA ASN A 112 12.03 -1.41 -13.20
C ASN A 112 11.39 -2.45 -12.29
N TYR A 113 11.11 -3.64 -12.81
CA TYR A 113 10.37 -4.65 -12.07
C TYR A 113 11.12 -5.15 -10.84
N ALA A 114 12.43 -5.30 -10.96
CA ALA A 114 13.23 -5.72 -9.81
C ALA A 114 13.22 -4.65 -8.71
N GLU A 115 13.30 -3.40 -9.12
CA GLU A 115 13.25 -2.27 -8.20
C GLU A 115 11.89 -2.18 -7.52
N LEU A 116 10.83 -2.39 -8.29
CA LEU A 116 9.46 -2.34 -7.75
C LEU A 116 9.27 -3.44 -6.70
N ALA A 117 9.69 -4.65 -7.03
CA ALA A 117 9.55 -5.78 -6.10
C ALA A 117 10.33 -5.54 -4.81
N ALA A 118 11.56 -5.04 -4.93
CA ALA A 118 12.39 -4.77 -3.76
C ALA A 118 11.82 -3.64 -2.92
N ALA A 119 11.31 -2.58 -3.57
CA ALA A 119 10.72 -1.44 -2.88
C ALA A 119 9.46 -1.86 -2.12
N LEU A 120 8.64 -2.71 -2.71
CA LEU A 120 7.45 -3.19 -2.04
C LEU A 120 7.81 -4.04 -0.83
N ARG A 121 8.80 -4.93 -0.95
CA ARG A 121 9.25 -5.72 0.18
C ARG A 121 9.70 -4.82 1.34
N GLY A 122 10.46 -3.78 1.01
CA GLY A 122 10.93 -2.83 2.02
C GLY A 122 9.79 -2.08 2.68
N ALA A 123 8.81 -1.64 1.89
CA ALA A 123 7.67 -0.90 2.41
C ALA A 123 6.82 -1.77 3.33
N VAL A 124 6.60 -3.03 2.95
CA VAL A 124 5.84 -3.96 3.77
C VAL A 124 6.55 -4.23 5.09
N ALA A 125 7.86 -4.43 5.05
CA ALA A 125 8.64 -4.66 6.25
C ALA A 125 8.62 -3.43 7.17
N ALA A 126 8.77 -2.24 6.60
CA ALA A 126 8.73 -0.99 7.36
C ALA A 126 7.35 -0.74 7.95
N GLY A 127 6.29 -1.05 7.17
CA GLY A 127 4.92 -0.90 7.65
C GLY A 127 4.63 -1.83 8.83
N ALA A 128 5.10 -3.06 8.77
CA ALA A 128 4.92 -4.01 9.86
C ALA A 128 5.65 -3.53 11.12
N ALA A 129 6.88 -3.04 10.95
CA ALA A 129 7.66 -2.52 12.08
C ALA A 129 6.99 -1.30 12.69
N SER A 130 6.50 -0.38 11.84
CA SER A 130 5.81 0.82 12.29
C SER A 130 4.53 0.47 13.05
N THR A 131 3.77 -0.49 12.54
CA THR A 131 2.53 -0.93 13.19
C THR A 131 2.83 -1.51 14.57
N ALA A 132 3.87 -2.31 14.66
CA ALA A 132 4.28 -2.89 15.95
C ALA A 132 4.69 -1.80 16.93
N ALA A 133 5.42 -0.78 16.46
CA ALA A 133 5.85 0.33 17.28
C ALA A 133 4.65 1.15 17.76
N ASP A 134 3.68 1.36 16.88
CA ASP A 134 2.49 2.14 17.22
C ASP A 134 1.66 1.47 18.29
N ARG A 135 1.64 0.14 18.31
CA ARG A 135 0.93 -0.57 19.36
C ARG A 135 1.60 -0.42 20.71
N GLY A 136 2.91 -0.11 20.68
CA GLY A 136 3.67 0.00 21.88
C GLY A 136 3.76 -1.30 22.62
N PRO A 137 4.19 -1.28 23.90
CA PRO A 137 4.14 -2.48 24.71
C PRO A 137 2.68 -2.83 24.94
N THR A 138 2.28 -3.96 24.43
CA THR A 138 0.89 -4.34 24.52
C THR A 138 0.53 -4.72 25.95
N PRO A 139 -0.63 -4.28 26.44
CA PRO A 139 -1.06 -4.65 27.79
C PRO A 139 -1.20 -6.14 27.96
N ASP A 140 -1.55 -6.81 26.91
CA ASP A 140 -1.69 -8.25 26.96
C ASP A 140 -0.36 -8.96 26.82
N ALA A 141 0.61 -8.25 26.35
CA ALA A 141 1.95 -8.78 26.36
C ALA A 141 2.57 -8.57 27.70
N LEU A 142 1.87 -7.93 28.38
CA LEU A 142 2.20 -7.63 29.63
C LEU A 142 1.83 -8.29 30.71
N PRO A 143 1.49 -8.50 30.41
CA PRO A 143 1.42 -8.85 31.22
C PRO A 143 1.55 -9.40 31.58
N SER A 144 1.59 -9.57 31.47
CA SER A 144 1.74 -10.02 31.83
C SER A 144 2.07 -10.35 32.20
N LEU A 145 2.34 -10.23 32.18
CA LEU A 145 2.72 -10.41 32.56
C LEU A 145 2.70 -10.65 33.32
N GLU A 146 2.52 -10.58 33.36
CA GLU A 146 2.58 -10.63 33.99
C GLU A 146 2.60 -11.10 34.60
N LEU A 147 2.55 -11.19 34.54
CA LEU A 147 2.75 -11.51 35.08
C LEU A 147 3.02 -11.71 35.68
N ALA A 148 3.05 -11.53 35.64
CA ALA A 148 3.45 -11.60 36.12
C ALA A 148 3.66 -11.74 36.58
N ASP A 149 3.76 -11.65 36.58
CA ASP A 149 4.01 -11.76 37.00
C ASP A 149 4.18 -11.90 37.33
#